data_9d742b7016d9e3b3715c187345b6d6cd
#
_entry.id   9d742b7016d9e3b3715c187345b6d6cd
#
_cell.length_a   1.000
_cell.length_b   1.000
_cell.length_c   1.000
_cell.angle_alpha   90.00
_cell.angle_beta   90.00
_cell.angle_gamma   90.00
#
_symmetry.space_group_name_H-M   'P 1'
#
loop_
_entity.id
_entity.type
_entity.pdbx_description
1 polymer ?
#
loop_
_entity_poly.entity_id
_entity_poly.type
_entity_poly.pdbx_seq_one_letter_code
_entity_poly.pdbx_strand_id
1 'polypeptide(L)'
;LRAYMTPRVASRDTGRRPEYRRGMTAPYRVVAVSGSLHEPSKTTALVGAITAAIAERADIESQLIELTQIGPGLAGALQRDQLPPEVEAQLQAIESADLLIVGSPVYRASFTGLFKHLFDFVGQYDLVGKPVLLAATGGGEKHALIIEHQLRPLFAFFQALTLPLGVYASNTDFDGYEITSEVLEARIALAAERALPLVGYAASRPVELLVG
;
A
#
# COMPACT_ATOMS: atom_id res chain seq x y z
N LEU A 1 -34.83 -8.46 -32.66
CA LEU A 1 -34.21 -7.45 -31.80
C LEU A 1 -34.87 -7.49 -30.42
N ARG A 2 -34.28 -8.17 -29.45
CA ARG A 2 -34.68 -8.15 -28.05
C ARG A 2 -33.89 -7.07 -27.33
N ALA A 3 -34.60 -6.07 -26.78
CA ALA A 3 -34.07 -5.04 -25.95
C ALA A 3 -33.54 -5.66 -24.63
N TYR A 4 -32.27 -5.43 -24.31
CA TYR A 4 -31.73 -5.75 -23.00
C TYR A 4 -32.22 -4.68 -22.00
N MET A 5 -33.10 -5.09 -21.10
CA MET A 5 -33.49 -4.29 -19.93
C MET A 5 -32.33 -4.33 -18.93
N THR A 6 -31.68 -3.20 -18.70
CA THR A 6 -30.72 -3.01 -17.58
C THR A 6 -31.52 -2.93 -16.26
N PRO A 7 -31.21 -3.74 -15.24
CA PRO A 7 -31.87 -3.57 -13.93
C PRO A 7 -31.34 -2.28 -13.27
N ARG A 8 -32.28 -1.38 -12.92
CA ARG A 8 -32.00 -0.26 -12.02
C ARG A 8 -31.54 -0.83 -10.66
N VAL A 9 -30.29 -0.65 -10.29
CA VAL A 9 -29.82 -0.84 -8.93
C VAL A 9 -30.39 0.31 -8.10
N ALA A 10 -31.37 0.01 -7.26
CA ALA A 10 -31.87 0.95 -6.25
C ALA A 10 -30.76 1.18 -5.23
N SER A 11 -30.33 2.43 -5.07
CA SER A 11 -29.45 2.86 -3.99
C SER A 11 -30.21 2.67 -2.67
N ARG A 12 -29.89 1.61 -1.93
CA ARG A 12 -30.22 1.54 -0.51
C ARG A 12 -29.13 2.28 0.25
N ASP A 13 -29.37 3.55 0.49
CA ASP A 13 -28.73 4.31 1.53
C ASP A 13 -29.17 3.69 2.88
N THR A 14 -28.39 2.75 3.37
CA THR A 14 -28.47 2.29 4.74
C THR A 14 -27.30 2.93 5.47
N GLY A 15 -27.52 4.09 6.08
CA GLY A 15 -26.59 4.83 6.93
C GLY A 15 -26.09 4.06 8.16
N ARG A 16 -25.76 2.80 8.00
CA ARG A 16 -25.01 1.99 8.95
C ARG A 16 -23.54 1.99 8.53
N ARG A 17 -22.74 2.79 9.22
CA ARG A 17 -21.29 2.58 9.23
C ARG A 17 -21.04 1.10 9.56
N PRO A 18 -20.26 0.36 8.76
CA PRO A 18 -19.90 -1.01 9.10
C PRO A 18 -19.23 -1.02 10.48
N GLU A 19 -19.79 -1.74 11.45
CA GLU A 19 -19.18 -1.95 12.76
C GLU A 19 -17.98 -2.89 12.64
N TYR A 20 -16.85 -2.40 12.12
CA TYR A 20 -15.57 -3.13 12.16
C TYR A 20 -14.91 -3.09 13.56
N ARG A 21 -15.59 -2.51 14.54
CA ARG A 21 -15.15 -2.44 15.93
C ARG A 21 -15.68 -3.63 16.75
N ARG A 22 -15.25 -4.84 16.47
CA ARG A 22 -15.44 -5.92 17.47
C ARG A 22 -14.13 -6.65 17.71
N GLY A 23 -13.41 -6.24 18.79
CA GLY A 23 -12.44 -7.07 19.46
C GLY A 23 -11.01 -6.57 19.61
N MET A 24 -10.59 -5.46 19.00
CA MET A 24 -9.24 -4.93 19.23
C MET A 24 -9.29 -3.69 20.13
N THR A 25 -8.53 -3.74 21.21
CA THR A 25 -8.34 -2.63 22.17
C THR A 25 -7.21 -1.69 21.78
N ALA A 26 -6.44 -2.02 20.74
CA ALA A 26 -5.32 -1.23 20.22
C ALA A 26 -5.57 -0.78 18.77
N PRO A 27 -5.01 0.39 18.37
CA PRO A 27 -5.08 0.85 16.97
C PRO A 27 -4.36 -0.12 16.03
N TYR A 28 -4.79 -0.17 14.75
CA TYR A 28 -4.06 -0.92 13.71
C TYR A 28 -2.76 -0.22 13.36
N ARG A 29 -1.67 -0.98 13.29
CA ARG A 29 -0.37 -0.48 12.83
C ARG A 29 -0.35 -0.46 11.30
N VAL A 30 -0.37 0.76 10.74
CA VAL A 30 -0.31 0.98 9.29
C VAL A 30 1.06 1.52 8.91
N VAL A 31 1.79 0.79 8.09
CA VAL A 31 3.08 1.24 7.58
C VAL A 31 2.95 1.59 6.11
N ALA A 32 3.28 2.84 5.78
CA ALA A 32 3.32 3.34 4.41
C ALA A 32 4.77 3.43 3.94
N VAL A 33 5.07 2.88 2.76
CA VAL A 33 6.41 2.91 2.15
C VAL A 33 6.36 3.72 0.86
N SER A 34 7.13 4.80 0.80
CA SER A 34 7.37 5.58 -0.42
C SER A 34 8.68 5.18 -1.07
N GLY A 35 8.59 4.57 -2.26
CA GLY A 35 9.71 4.19 -3.10
C GLY A 35 10.33 5.34 -3.91
N SER A 36 9.97 6.60 -3.63
CA SER A 36 10.56 7.76 -4.27
C SER A 36 12.01 7.96 -3.88
N LEU A 37 12.82 8.44 -4.84
CA LEU A 37 14.23 8.80 -4.63
C LEU A 37 14.45 10.32 -4.56
N HIS A 38 13.36 11.09 -4.54
CA HIS A 38 13.38 12.54 -4.54
C HIS A 38 12.34 13.12 -3.57
N GLU A 39 12.63 14.29 -3.03
CA GLU A 39 11.72 15.13 -2.27
C GLU A 39 11.67 16.54 -2.91
N PRO A 40 10.47 17.12 -3.01
CA PRO A 40 9.15 16.55 -2.71
C PRO A 40 8.71 15.47 -3.72
N SER A 41 7.71 14.63 -3.37
CA SER A 41 7.36 13.45 -4.15
C SER A 41 5.85 13.23 -4.28
N LYS A 42 5.39 13.06 -5.52
CA LYS A 42 4.00 12.64 -5.82
C LYS A 42 3.68 11.26 -5.26
N THR A 43 4.68 10.36 -5.20
CA THR A 43 4.51 9.02 -4.62
C THR A 43 4.29 9.12 -3.12
N THR A 44 5.07 9.95 -2.42
CA THR A 44 4.89 10.21 -0.99
C THR A 44 3.52 10.86 -0.72
N ALA A 45 3.12 11.83 -1.53
CA ALA A 45 1.79 12.45 -1.43
C ALA A 45 0.67 11.41 -1.61
N LEU A 46 0.81 10.50 -2.59
CA LEU A 46 -0.18 9.46 -2.85
C LEU A 46 -0.32 8.47 -1.68
N VAL A 47 0.79 7.92 -1.16
CA VAL A 47 0.73 6.98 -0.03
C VAL A 47 0.25 7.68 1.25
N GLY A 48 0.60 8.95 1.43
CA GLY A 48 0.09 9.79 2.51
C GLY A 48 -1.43 9.99 2.45
N ALA A 49 -1.97 10.31 1.26
CA ALA A 49 -3.41 10.46 1.04
C ALA A 49 -4.17 9.16 1.29
N ILE A 50 -3.62 8.02 0.85
CA ILE A 50 -4.21 6.70 1.13
C ILE A 50 -4.22 6.42 2.65
N THR A 51 -3.12 6.73 3.34
CA THR A 51 -3.02 6.56 4.80
C THR A 51 -4.03 7.44 5.53
N ALA A 52 -4.18 8.70 5.13
CA ALA A 52 -5.17 9.63 5.67
C ALA A 52 -6.61 9.12 5.47
N ALA A 53 -6.93 8.62 4.28
CA ALA A 53 -8.24 8.05 3.98
C ALA A 53 -8.57 6.81 4.83
N ILE A 54 -7.58 6.02 5.24
CA ILE A 54 -7.75 4.91 6.17
C ILE A 54 -7.96 5.43 7.60
N ALA A 55 -7.17 6.45 8.02
CA ALA A 55 -7.29 7.05 9.35
C ALA A 55 -8.66 7.69 9.61
N GLU A 56 -9.32 8.22 8.56
CA GLU A 56 -10.70 8.72 8.66
C GLU A 56 -11.74 7.63 9.00
N ARG A 57 -11.41 6.37 8.76
CA ARG A 57 -12.32 5.22 8.82
C ARG A 57 -12.03 4.22 9.92
N ALA A 58 -10.80 4.22 10.43
CA ALA A 58 -10.35 3.30 11.47
C ALA A 58 -9.38 4.00 12.43
N ASP A 59 -9.26 3.46 13.64
CA ASP A 59 -8.26 3.86 14.61
C ASP A 59 -6.93 3.21 14.22
N ILE A 60 -5.95 4.03 13.82
CA ILE A 60 -4.65 3.55 13.32
C ILE A 60 -3.49 4.28 14.01
N GLU A 61 -2.39 3.57 14.17
CA GLU A 61 -1.06 4.12 14.38
C GLU A 61 -0.30 4.01 13.06
N SER A 62 0.05 5.13 12.44
CA SER A 62 0.67 5.13 11.13
C SER A 62 2.12 5.56 11.17
N GLN A 63 2.94 4.91 10.34
CA GLN A 63 4.35 5.24 10.11
C GLN A 63 4.60 5.37 8.60
N LEU A 64 5.26 6.46 8.18
CA LEU A 64 5.74 6.64 6.81
C LEU A 64 7.23 6.32 6.74
N ILE A 65 7.61 5.46 5.81
CA ILE A 65 9.00 5.13 5.48
C ILE A 65 9.30 5.68 4.08
N GLU A 66 10.29 6.56 3.99
CA GLU A 66 10.71 7.17 2.74
C GLU A 66 12.11 6.71 2.36
N LEU A 67 12.27 6.23 1.13
CA LEU A 67 13.58 5.80 0.64
C LEU A 67 14.60 6.94 0.51
N THR A 68 14.14 8.18 0.46
CA THR A 68 15.03 9.35 0.53
C THR A 68 15.74 9.46 1.87
N GLN A 69 15.10 9.01 2.95
CA GLN A 69 15.65 9.09 4.31
C GLN A 69 16.51 7.87 4.66
N ILE A 70 16.01 6.67 4.39
CA ILE A 70 16.74 5.43 4.75
C ILE A 70 17.71 4.95 3.67
N GLY A 71 17.60 5.49 2.45
CA GLY A 71 18.39 5.05 1.31
C GLY A 71 19.90 5.10 1.51
N PRO A 72 20.49 6.13 2.13
CA PRO A 72 21.92 6.16 2.40
C PRO A 72 22.40 5.00 3.29
N GLY A 73 21.60 4.58 4.27
CA GLY A 73 21.92 3.44 5.13
C GLY A 73 21.62 2.08 4.48
N LEU A 74 20.68 2.07 3.50
CA LEU A 74 20.30 0.88 2.75
C LEU A 74 21.27 0.58 1.60
N ALA A 75 21.76 1.64 0.94
CA ALA A 75 22.64 1.51 -0.22
C ALA A 75 24.01 0.91 0.16
N GLY A 76 24.42 -0.12 -0.57
CA GLY A 76 25.70 -0.79 -0.34
C GLY A 76 25.66 -1.95 0.65
N ALA A 77 24.61 -2.12 1.45
CA ALA A 77 24.41 -3.33 2.23
C ALA A 77 24.02 -4.49 1.30
N LEU A 78 24.69 -5.63 1.43
CA LEU A 78 24.41 -6.85 0.67
C LEU A 78 23.72 -7.91 1.54
N GLN A 79 23.79 -7.75 2.86
CA GLN A 79 23.20 -8.64 3.84
C GLN A 79 22.51 -7.82 4.95
N ARG A 80 21.50 -8.38 5.57
CA ARG A 80 20.67 -7.69 6.57
C ARG A 80 21.47 -7.26 7.81
N ASP A 81 22.45 -8.04 8.22
CA ASP A 81 23.35 -7.76 9.35
C ASP A 81 24.31 -6.57 9.11
N GLN A 82 24.40 -6.08 7.86
CA GLN A 82 25.15 -4.89 7.50
C GLN A 82 24.34 -3.60 7.59
N LEU A 83 23.03 -3.71 7.83
CA LEU A 83 22.14 -2.55 7.90
C LEU A 83 22.36 -1.77 9.20
N PRO A 84 22.34 -0.44 9.14
CA PRO A 84 22.31 0.39 10.35
C PRO A 84 21.04 0.11 11.18
N PRO A 85 21.10 0.28 12.51
CA PRO A 85 19.96 0.00 13.40
C PRO A 85 18.67 0.77 13.03
N GLU A 86 18.79 1.99 12.51
CA GLU A 86 17.67 2.80 12.07
C GLU A 86 16.98 2.22 10.82
N VAL A 87 17.71 1.58 9.92
CA VAL A 87 17.14 0.89 8.75
C VAL A 87 16.52 -0.44 9.16
N GLU A 88 17.17 -1.19 10.04
CA GLU A 88 16.65 -2.43 10.61
C GLU A 88 15.32 -2.18 11.34
N ALA A 89 15.20 -1.08 12.10
CA ALA A 89 13.95 -0.71 12.75
C ALA A 89 12.79 -0.46 11.74
N GLN A 90 13.09 0.08 10.54
CA GLN A 90 12.10 0.26 9.50
C GLN A 90 11.67 -1.08 8.88
N LEU A 91 12.60 -2.03 8.70
CA LEU A 91 12.26 -3.38 8.26
C LEU A 91 11.35 -4.09 9.27
N GLN A 92 11.67 -4.01 10.56
CA GLN A 92 10.84 -4.56 11.63
C GLN A 92 9.44 -3.93 11.67
N ALA A 93 9.34 -2.62 11.40
CA ALA A 93 8.04 -1.96 11.27
C ALA A 93 7.23 -2.53 10.10
N ILE A 94 7.84 -2.73 8.93
CA ILE A 94 7.21 -3.37 7.76
C ILE A 94 6.73 -4.78 8.12
N GLU A 95 7.60 -5.58 8.74
CA GLU A 95 7.33 -6.97 9.10
C GLU A 95 6.25 -7.11 10.19
N SER A 96 6.11 -6.12 11.06
CA SER A 96 5.13 -6.12 12.15
C SER A 96 3.82 -5.36 11.86
N ALA A 97 3.68 -4.72 10.71
CA ALA A 97 2.48 -3.96 10.35
C ALA A 97 1.23 -4.84 10.24
N ASP A 98 0.06 -4.27 10.55
CA ASP A 98 -1.24 -4.91 10.33
C ASP A 98 -1.76 -4.62 8.90
N LEU A 99 -1.29 -3.52 8.29
CA LEU A 99 -1.51 -3.15 6.90
C LEU A 99 -0.26 -2.48 6.34
N LEU A 100 0.16 -2.89 5.15
CA LEU A 100 1.16 -2.17 4.37
C LEU A 100 0.48 -1.36 3.26
N ILE A 101 0.93 -0.11 3.07
CA ILE A 101 0.65 0.71 1.90
C ILE A 101 1.99 0.92 1.20
N VAL A 102 2.14 0.40 0.00
CA VAL A 102 3.41 0.48 -0.71
C VAL A 102 3.25 1.24 -2.01
N GLY A 103 4.05 2.27 -2.21
CA GLY A 103 4.01 3.09 -3.41
C GLY A 103 5.39 3.25 -4.04
N SER A 104 5.47 3.15 -5.37
CA SER A 104 6.69 3.41 -6.11
C SER A 104 6.42 4.28 -7.34
N PRO A 105 7.31 5.23 -7.67
CA PRO A 105 7.28 5.84 -8.98
C PRO A 105 7.72 4.82 -10.03
N VAL A 106 7.23 5.01 -11.27
CA VAL A 106 7.66 4.18 -12.40
C VAL A 106 9.01 4.66 -12.91
N TYR A 107 10.03 3.83 -12.74
CA TYR A 107 11.37 4.02 -13.31
C TYR A 107 11.66 2.90 -14.31
N ARG A 108 11.88 3.26 -15.58
CA ARG A 108 12.24 2.28 -16.62
C ARG A 108 11.28 1.07 -16.63
N ALA A 109 9.97 1.35 -16.63
CA ALA A 109 8.88 0.38 -16.66
C ALA A 109 8.73 -0.51 -15.41
N SER A 110 9.41 -0.21 -14.31
CA SER A 110 9.33 -0.95 -13.04
C SER A 110 9.36 0.00 -11.84
N PHE A 111 9.34 -0.55 -10.64
CA PHE A 111 9.63 0.18 -9.40
C PHE A 111 11.11 0.59 -9.33
N THR A 112 11.47 1.49 -8.40
CA THR A 112 12.87 1.91 -8.24
C THR A 112 13.75 0.76 -7.74
N GLY A 113 15.02 0.73 -8.13
CA GLY A 113 15.96 -0.32 -7.69
C GLY A 113 16.11 -0.37 -6.17
N LEU A 114 16.14 0.81 -5.51
CA LEU A 114 16.25 0.89 -4.06
C LEU A 114 14.98 0.39 -3.35
N PHE A 115 13.79 0.54 -3.96
CA PHE A 115 12.56 -0.06 -3.48
C PHE A 115 12.66 -1.60 -3.48
N LYS A 116 13.15 -2.19 -4.58
CA LYS A 116 13.38 -3.63 -4.63
C LYS A 116 14.41 -4.06 -3.58
N HIS A 117 15.49 -3.31 -3.43
CA HIS A 117 16.55 -3.60 -2.48
C HIS A 117 16.06 -3.59 -1.02
N LEU A 118 15.16 -2.67 -0.66
CA LEU A 118 14.51 -2.69 0.66
C LEU A 118 13.77 -4.02 0.90
N PHE A 119 12.98 -4.46 -0.08
CA PHE A 119 12.20 -5.69 0.06
C PHE A 119 13.05 -6.96 -0.09
N ASP A 120 14.29 -6.88 -0.58
CA ASP A 120 15.23 -8.01 -0.55
C ASP A 120 15.72 -8.36 0.87
N PHE A 121 15.61 -7.43 1.81
CA PHE A 121 15.93 -7.65 3.23
C PHE A 121 14.75 -8.11 4.07
N VAL A 122 13.52 -7.97 3.59
CA VAL A 122 12.33 -8.47 4.30
C VAL A 122 12.35 -10.00 4.30
N GLY A 123 12.08 -10.61 5.45
CA GLY A 123 12.07 -12.07 5.57
C GLY A 123 11.01 -12.70 4.68
N GLN A 124 11.35 -13.82 4.06
CA GLN A 124 10.54 -14.48 3.02
C GLN A 124 9.10 -14.76 3.48
N TYR A 125 8.89 -15.02 4.77
CA TYR A 125 7.59 -15.38 5.33
C TYR A 125 6.95 -14.29 6.21
N ASP A 126 7.63 -13.14 6.38
CA ASP A 126 7.18 -12.10 7.32
C ASP A 126 5.97 -11.30 6.83
N LEU A 127 5.61 -11.44 5.55
CA LEU A 127 4.42 -10.81 4.97
C LEU A 127 3.31 -11.81 4.63
N VAL A 128 3.41 -13.08 5.02
CA VAL A 128 2.38 -14.09 4.73
C VAL A 128 1.03 -13.65 5.28
N GLY A 129 0.01 -13.61 4.40
CA GLY A 129 -1.35 -13.20 4.74
C GLY A 129 -1.51 -11.73 5.14
N LYS A 130 -0.44 -10.93 5.13
CA LYS A 130 -0.49 -9.51 5.46
C LYS A 130 -1.21 -8.72 4.37
N PRO A 131 -2.22 -7.90 4.69
CA PRO A 131 -2.86 -7.01 3.75
C PRO A 131 -1.86 -5.98 3.19
N VAL A 132 -1.79 -5.86 1.86
CA VAL A 132 -0.91 -4.90 1.17
C VAL A 132 -1.71 -4.12 0.13
N LEU A 133 -1.81 -2.81 0.31
CA LEU A 133 -2.38 -1.90 -0.67
C LEU A 133 -1.26 -1.39 -1.58
N LEU A 134 -1.39 -1.66 -2.88
CA LEU A 134 -0.40 -1.30 -3.88
C LEU A 134 -0.73 0.06 -4.51
N ALA A 135 0.27 0.93 -4.58
CA ALA A 135 0.17 2.22 -5.22
C ALA A 135 1.36 2.47 -6.17
N ALA A 136 1.13 3.27 -7.20
CA ALA A 136 2.20 3.70 -8.08
C ALA A 136 1.93 5.08 -8.67
N THR A 137 3.01 5.81 -9.01
CA THR A 137 2.93 7.06 -9.75
C THR A 137 3.75 6.98 -11.02
N GLY A 138 3.27 7.60 -12.10
CA GLY A 138 4.00 7.62 -13.37
C GLY A 138 3.73 8.88 -14.18
N GLY A 139 4.50 9.07 -15.23
CA GLY A 139 4.38 10.22 -16.13
C GLY A 139 3.09 10.28 -16.94
N GLY A 140 2.36 9.18 -17.05
CA GLY A 140 1.10 9.10 -17.80
C GLY A 140 0.46 7.72 -17.67
N GLU A 141 -0.76 7.58 -18.19
CA GLU A 141 -1.64 6.42 -18.05
C GLU A 141 -1.06 5.10 -18.60
N LYS A 142 -0.12 5.18 -19.54
CA LYS A 142 0.53 3.99 -20.16
C LYS A 142 1.28 3.12 -19.14
N HIS A 143 1.57 3.63 -17.96
CA HIS A 143 2.31 2.93 -16.91
C HIS A 143 1.41 2.32 -15.84
N ALA A 144 0.09 2.47 -15.91
CA ALA A 144 -0.85 2.01 -14.89
C ALA A 144 -0.75 0.50 -14.59
N LEU A 145 -0.36 -0.30 -15.57
CA LEU A 145 -0.19 -1.75 -15.41
C LEU A 145 1.00 -2.16 -14.53
N ILE A 146 1.85 -1.23 -14.09
CA ILE A 146 2.95 -1.53 -13.17
C ILE A 146 2.45 -2.22 -11.88
N ILE A 147 1.27 -1.84 -11.39
CA ILE A 147 0.67 -2.44 -10.21
C ILE A 147 0.50 -3.94 -10.40
N GLU A 148 -0.06 -4.35 -11.54
CA GLU A 148 -0.39 -5.75 -11.81
C GLU A 148 0.83 -6.56 -12.28
N HIS A 149 1.72 -5.95 -13.07
CA HIS A 149 2.83 -6.66 -13.71
C HIS A 149 4.15 -6.61 -12.94
N GLN A 150 4.30 -5.70 -11.98
CA GLN A 150 5.55 -5.53 -11.23
C GLN A 150 5.32 -5.60 -9.71
N LEU A 151 4.44 -4.75 -9.16
CA LEU A 151 4.25 -4.71 -7.71
C LEU A 151 3.52 -5.95 -7.19
N ARG A 152 2.41 -6.35 -7.79
CA ARG A 152 1.65 -7.52 -7.33
C ARG A 152 2.45 -8.82 -7.36
N PRO A 153 3.23 -9.15 -8.40
CA PRO A 153 4.12 -10.32 -8.37
C PRO A 153 5.18 -10.28 -7.28
N LEU A 154 5.76 -9.08 -6.98
CA LEU A 154 6.72 -8.94 -5.89
C LEU A 154 6.10 -9.33 -4.54
N PHE A 155 4.91 -8.82 -4.23
CA PHE A 155 4.24 -9.13 -2.96
C PHE A 155 3.58 -10.52 -2.95
N ALA A 156 3.26 -11.08 -4.11
CA ALA A 156 2.84 -12.48 -4.23
C ALA A 156 3.94 -13.46 -3.84
N PHE A 157 5.22 -13.14 -4.11
CA PHE A 157 6.37 -13.93 -3.63
C PHE A 157 6.33 -14.09 -2.11
N PHE A 158 6.01 -13.04 -1.37
CA PHE A 158 5.88 -13.06 0.09
C PHE A 158 4.57 -13.70 0.59
N GLN A 159 3.72 -14.21 -0.29
CA GLN A 159 2.39 -14.71 0.03
C GLN A 159 1.51 -13.66 0.75
N ALA A 160 1.76 -12.39 0.48
CA ALA A 160 0.99 -11.29 1.05
C ALA A 160 -0.43 -11.25 0.46
N LEU A 161 -1.39 -10.80 1.25
CA LEU A 161 -2.75 -10.55 0.80
C LEU A 161 -2.82 -9.20 0.08
N THR A 162 -2.41 -9.16 -1.19
CA THR A 162 -2.49 -7.92 -1.97
C THR A 162 -3.95 -7.55 -2.25
N LEU A 163 -4.32 -6.30 -1.91
CA LEU A 163 -5.67 -5.82 -2.16
C LEU A 163 -5.98 -5.83 -3.67
N PRO A 164 -7.20 -6.24 -4.08
CA PRO A 164 -7.57 -6.27 -5.50
C PRO A 164 -7.53 -4.91 -6.16
N LEU A 165 -7.87 -3.84 -5.41
CA LEU A 165 -7.86 -2.46 -5.91
C LEU A 165 -6.56 -1.78 -5.57
N GLY A 166 -5.67 -1.63 -6.57
CA GLY A 166 -4.49 -0.75 -6.48
C GLY A 166 -4.81 0.69 -6.89
N VAL A 167 -3.95 1.62 -6.49
CA VAL A 167 -4.10 3.06 -6.78
C VAL A 167 -2.94 3.52 -7.65
N TYR A 168 -3.24 3.85 -8.91
CA TYR A 168 -2.29 4.48 -9.82
C TYR A 168 -2.63 5.96 -9.98
N ALA A 169 -1.61 6.80 -9.98
CA ALA A 169 -1.74 8.22 -10.27
C ALA A 169 -0.74 8.66 -11.36
N SER A 170 -1.21 9.46 -12.28
CA SER A 170 -0.41 10.07 -13.35
C SER A 170 -0.04 11.52 -12.99
N ASN A 171 0.80 12.14 -13.79
CA ASN A 171 1.16 13.55 -13.57
C ASN A 171 -0.04 14.50 -13.63
N THR A 172 -1.08 14.15 -14.38
CA THR A 172 -2.28 14.98 -14.55
C THR A 172 -3.21 14.96 -13.34
N ASP A 173 -2.99 14.04 -12.40
CA ASP A 173 -3.78 13.96 -11.16
C ASP A 173 -3.30 14.92 -10.07
N PHE A 174 -2.23 15.68 -10.35
CA PHE A 174 -1.60 16.58 -9.38
C PHE A 174 -1.44 18.00 -9.96
N ASP A 175 -1.59 18.97 -9.07
CA ASP A 175 -1.00 20.31 -9.24
C ASP A 175 0.23 20.40 -8.33
N GLY A 176 1.42 20.51 -8.93
CA GLY A 176 2.67 20.32 -8.18
C GLY A 176 2.74 18.93 -7.53
N TYR A 177 2.55 18.90 -6.22
CA TYR A 177 2.53 17.66 -5.40
C TYR A 177 1.19 17.44 -4.69
N GLU A 178 0.22 18.32 -4.89
CA GLU A 178 -1.13 18.22 -4.36
C GLU A 178 -2.01 17.42 -5.31
N ILE A 179 -2.80 16.49 -4.78
CA ILE A 179 -3.79 15.73 -5.54
C ILE A 179 -4.97 16.67 -5.82
N THR A 180 -5.31 16.80 -7.12
CA THR A 180 -6.42 17.66 -7.58
C THR A 180 -7.45 16.91 -8.41
N SER A 181 -7.21 15.63 -8.69
CA SER A 181 -8.11 14.77 -9.47
C SER A 181 -9.18 14.16 -8.58
N GLU A 182 -10.45 14.57 -8.74
CA GLU A 182 -11.60 13.97 -8.06
C GLU A 182 -11.71 12.46 -8.31
N VAL A 183 -11.29 12.00 -9.50
CA VAL A 183 -11.30 10.57 -9.86
C VAL A 183 -10.27 9.81 -9.04
N LEU A 184 -9.09 10.37 -8.83
CA LEU A 184 -8.06 9.78 -7.98
C LEU A 184 -8.50 9.79 -6.51
N GLU A 185 -9.07 10.88 -6.01
CA GLU A 185 -9.60 10.96 -4.65
C GLU A 185 -10.68 9.91 -4.39
N ALA A 186 -11.64 9.76 -5.31
CA ALA A 186 -12.66 8.72 -5.23
C ALA A 186 -12.05 7.31 -5.24
N ARG A 187 -11.00 7.08 -6.02
CA ARG A 187 -10.29 5.80 -6.04
C ARG A 187 -9.54 5.52 -4.74
N ILE A 188 -8.90 6.53 -4.15
CA ILE A 188 -8.24 6.44 -2.85
C ILE A 188 -9.26 6.08 -1.76
N ALA A 189 -10.39 6.80 -1.72
CA ALA A 189 -11.46 6.54 -0.76
C ALA A 189 -12.00 5.11 -0.86
N LEU A 190 -12.24 4.62 -2.09
CA LEU A 190 -12.71 3.26 -2.35
C LEU A 190 -11.65 2.21 -1.96
N ALA A 191 -10.37 2.47 -2.24
CA ALA A 191 -9.29 1.57 -1.86
C ALA A 191 -9.16 1.45 -0.32
N ALA A 192 -9.26 2.57 0.39
CA ALA A 192 -9.27 2.61 1.86
C ALA A 192 -10.46 1.85 2.44
N GLU A 193 -11.67 2.05 1.90
CA GLU A 193 -12.87 1.33 2.32
C GLU A 193 -12.72 -0.19 2.17
N ARG A 194 -12.14 -0.64 1.04
CA ARG A 194 -11.96 -2.07 0.75
C ARG A 194 -10.79 -2.71 1.50
N ALA A 195 -9.86 -1.92 2.04
CA ALA A 195 -8.75 -2.41 2.84
C ALA A 195 -9.20 -2.88 4.22
N LEU A 196 -10.08 -2.14 4.88
CA LEU A 196 -10.43 -2.35 6.30
C LEU A 196 -10.98 -3.74 6.62
N PRO A 197 -11.88 -4.37 5.83
CA PRO A 197 -12.34 -5.72 6.10
C PRO A 197 -11.21 -6.76 6.11
N LEU A 198 -10.22 -6.57 5.24
CA LEU A 198 -9.08 -7.48 5.11
C LEU A 198 -8.10 -7.35 6.28
N VAL A 199 -7.89 -6.12 6.77
CA VAL A 199 -7.08 -5.86 7.96
C VAL A 199 -7.71 -6.53 9.19
N GLY A 200 -8.99 -6.32 9.42
CA GLY A 200 -9.71 -6.95 10.54
C GLY A 200 -9.72 -8.48 10.45
N TYR A 201 -9.85 -9.04 9.25
CA TYR A 201 -9.79 -10.50 9.03
C TYR A 201 -8.40 -11.06 9.31
N ALA A 202 -7.34 -10.44 8.78
CA ALA A 202 -5.96 -10.89 8.99
C ALA A 202 -5.55 -10.81 10.47
N ALA A 203 -5.91 -9.74 11.17
CA ALA A 203 -5.64 -9.59 12.59
C ALA A 203 -6.37 -10.62 13.47
N SER A 204 -7.56 -11.11 13.04
CA SER A 204 -8.35 -12.11 13.78
C SER A 204 -7.91 -13.56 13.52
N ARG A 205 -7.11 -13.81 12.51
CA ARG A 205 -6.66 -15.16 12.09
C ARG A 205 -5.18 -15.14 11.76
N PRO A 206 -4.31 -15.27 12.76
CA PRO A 206 -2.88 -15.43 12.49
C PRO A 206 -2.65 -16.66 11.60
N VAL A 207 -1.87 -16.46 10.56
CA VAL A 207 -1.55 -17.53 9.61
C VAL A 207 -0.57 -18.49 10.27
N GLU A 208 -0.99 -19.74 10.50
CA GLU A 208 -0.05 -20.80 10.83
C GLU A 208 0.78 -21.13 9.60
N LEU A 209 2.08 -20.91 9.68
CA LEU A 209 3.02 -21.29 8.63
C LEU A 209 3.11 -22.82 8.58
N LEU A 210 2.56 -23.41 7.53
CA LEU A 210 2.91 -24.78 7.16
C LEU A 210 4.28 -24.72 6.48
N VAL A 211 5.33 -24.76 7.28
CA VAL A 211 6.70 -24.91 6.78
C VAL A 211 6.89 -26.38 6.48
N GLY A 212 6.84 -26.72 5.19
CA GLY A 212 7.18 -28.04 4.69
C GLY A 212 8.65 -28.09 4.27
#